data_1a403cc1c98181ccc15dca51c7d527e8
#
_entry.id   1a403cc1c98181ccc15dca51c7d527e8
#
_cell.length_a   1.000
_cell.length_b   1.000
_cell.length_c   1.000
_cell.angle_alpha   90.00
_cell.angle_beta   90.00
_cell.angle_gamma   90.00
#
_symmetry.space_group_name_H-M   'P 1'
#
loop_
_entity.id
_entity.type
_entity.pdbx_description
1 polymer ?
#
loop_
_entity_poly.entity_id
_entity_poly.type
_entity_poly.pdbx_seq_one_letter_code
_entity_poly.pdbx_strand_id
1 'polypeptide(L)'
;IEIPELEPIKSSNVALNSVNWLPVQLGELFIPRRGNSGPKNKLKPGNTVLISAKKTDNGFDSMVTPPEKSTIYSNTLTVNNNGDGGAGIAYYHPYKFIATQDVTLLIPKFKLSKYSKIFISLAISSQRTGMGFGFGNKLNSSRLERLSIMLPVKLDKSPNWEFMEDYIKSISNSYLI
;
A
#
# COMPACT_ATOMS: atom_id res chain seq x y z
N ILE A 1 13.51 21.24 -14.66
CA ILE A 1 12.36 20.38 -14.26
C ILE A 1 11.24 21.34 -13.90
N GLU A 2 10.19 21.40 -14.72
CA GLU A 2 8.96 22.13 -14.33
C GLU A 2 8.30 21.38 -13.19
N ILE A 3 8.06 22.09 -12.10
CA ILE A 3 7.25 21.57 -10.99
C ILE A 3 5.80 21.77 -11.41
N PRO A 4 4.97 20.72 -11.53
CA PRO A 4 3.58 20.89 -11.92
C PRO A 4 2.84 21.73 -10.88
N GLU A 5 2.02 22.65 -11.37
CA GLU A 5 1.16 23.45 -10.52
C GLU A 5 0.08 22.55 -9.90
N LEU A 6 -0.01 22.58 -8.58
CA LEU A 6 -1.00 21.78 -7.86
C LEU A 6 -2.37 22.48 -7.86
N GLU A 7 -3.40 21.75 -8.21
CA GLU A 7 -4.77 22.22 -8.05
C GLU A 7 -5.16 22.34 -6.56
N PRO A 8 -6.01 23.29 -6.19
CA PRO A 8 -6.58 23.34 -4.85
C PRO A 8 -7.28 22.01 -4.50
N ILE A 9 -7.11 21.58 -3.25
CA ILE A 9 -7.74 20.33 -2.77
C ILE A 9 -9.26 20.52 -2.81
N LYS A 10 -9.95 19.67 -3.58
CA LYS A 10 -11.41 19.58 -3.65
C LYS A 10 -11.87 18.22 -3.17
N SER A 11 -13.06 18.15 -2.60
CA SER A 11 -13.70 16.87 -2.28
C SER A 11 -13.94 16.07 -3.56
N SER A 12 -13.83 14.75 -3.48
CA SER A 12 -14.21 13.86 -4.57
C SER A 12 -15.69 14.09 -4.93
N ASN A 13 -16.01 14.10 -6.21
CA ASN A 13 -17.39 14.10 -6.72
C ASN A 13 -18.01 12.69 -6.72
N VAL A 14 -17.21 11.65 -6.41
CA VAL A 14 -17.66 10.27 -6.26
C VAL A 14 -17.96 10.00 -4.80
N ALA A 15 -19.23 9.78 -4.46
CA ALA A 15 -19.65 9.60 -3.07
C ALA A 15 -19.39 8.17 -2.59
N LEU A 16 -18.65 8.02 -1.50
CA LEU A 16 -18.34 6.69 -0.90
C LEU A 16 -19.59 5.93 -0.43
N ASN A 17 -20.67 6.60 -0.12
CA ASN A 17 -21.93 6.00 0.30
C ASN A 17 -22.87 5.64 -0.85
N SER A 18 -22.45 5.83 -2.10
CA SER A 18 -23.25 5.47 -3.30
C SER A 18 -23.18 4.00 -3.69
N VAL A 19 -22.37 3.21 -3.00
CA VAL A 19 -22.14 1.78 -3.28
C VAL A 19 -22.21 0.95 -2.00
N ASN A 20 -22.46 -0.34 -2.15
CA ASN A 20 -22.39 -1.29 -1.04
C ASN A 20 -20.93 -1.62 -0.68
N TRP A 21 -20.69 -1.85 0.61
CA TRP A 21 -19.39 -2.23 1.14
C TRP A 21 -19.48 -3.58 1.84
N LEU A 22 -18.55 -4.48 1.56
CA LEU A 22 -18.45 -5.77 2.24
C LEU A 22 -17.01 -6.03 2.68
N PRO A 23 -16.81 -6.85 3.74
CA PRO A 23 -15.48 -7.31 4.11
C PRO A 23 -14.93 -8.25 3.05
N VAL A 24 -13.71 -7.98 2.58
CA VAL A 24 -12.98 -8.80 1.61
C VAL A 24 -11.63 -9.16 2.22
N GLN A 25 -11.27 -10.44 2.23
CA GLN A 25 -9.97 -10.88 2.73
C GLN A 25 -8.85 -10.46 1.79
N LEU A 26 -7.79 -9.88 2.33
CA LEU A 26 -6.62 -9.50 1.52
C LEU A 26 -5.99 -10.69 0.80
N GLY A 27 -6.02 -11.88 1.40
CA GLY A 27 -5.54 -13.10 0.80
C GLY A 27 -6.31 -13.57 -0.44
N GLU A 28 -7.54 -13.11 -0.65
CA GLU A 28 -8.28 -13.37 -1.90
C GLU A 28 -7.69 -12.56 -3.06
N LEU A 29 -7.18 -11.38 -2.78
CA LEU A 29 -6.70 -10.41 -3.77
C LEU A 29 -5.18 -10.44 -3.97
N PHE A 30 -4.43 -10.76 -2.90
CA PHE A 30 -2.98 -10.61 -2.85
C PHE A 30 -2.27 -11.84 -2.27
N ILE A 31 -1.00 -11.98 -2.65
CA ILE A 31 -0.05 -12.88 -2.00
C ILE A 31 0.89 -12.00 -1.17
N PRO A 32 0.83 -12.08 0.18
CA PRO A 32 1.75 -11.34 1.03
C PRO A 32 3.17 -11.87 0.94
N ARG A 33 4.14 -10.98 0.76
CA ARG A 33 5.57 -11.29 0.72
C ARG A 33 6.33 -10.38 1.68
N ARG A 34 7.10 -10.94 2.59
CA ARG A 34 7.95 -10.16 3.48
C ARG A 34 9.11 -9.54 2.72
N GLY A 35 9.46 -8.29 3.02
CA GLY A 35 10.65 -7.65 2.48
C GLY A 35 11.93 -8.39 2.88
N ASN A 36 12.96 -8.32 2.05
CA ASN A 36 14.18 -9.12 2.19
C ASN A 36 15.48 -8.35 1.87
N SER A 37 15.49 -7.03 2.09
CA SER A 37 16.69 -6.21 1.86
C SER A 37 17.89 -6.58 2.75
N GLY A 38 17.65 -7.32 3.82
CA GLY A 38 18.63 -7.52 4.88
C GLY A 38 18.71 -6.35 5.88
N PRO A 39 19.64 -6.41 6.85
CA PRO A 39 19.79 -5.37 7.88
C PRO A 39 20.22 -4.02 7.29
N LYS A 40 19.52 -2.94 7.66
CA LYS A 40 19.77 -1.59 7.14
C LYS A 40 21.23 -1.12 7.29
N ASN A 41 21.84 -1.40 8.44
CA ASN A 41 23.23 -1.01 8.74
C ASN A 41 24.29 -1.71 7.88
N LYS A 42 23.91 -2.72 7.09
CA LYS A 42 24.78 -3.40 6.13
C LYS A 42 24.56 -2.96 4.68
N LEU A 43 23.55 -2.13 4.42
CA LEU A 43 23.27 -1.63 3.09
C LEU A 43 24.23 -0.50 2.71
N LYS A 44 24.76 -0.55 1.49
CA LYS A 44 25.63 0.48 0.94
C LYS A 44 24.78 1.55 0.24
N PRO A 45 25.21 2.82 0.25
CA PRO A 45 24.59 3.85 -0.58
C PRO A 45 24.50 3.45 -2.05
N GLY A 46 23.44 3.88 -2.75
CA GLY A 46 23.22 3.53 -4.16
C GLY A 46 22.04 4.29 -4.76
N ASN A 47 21.43 3.73 -5.80
CA ASN A 47 20.42 4.39 -6.61
C ASN A 47 19.03 3.70 -6.55
N THR A 48 18.83 2.76 -5.65
CA THR A 48 17.54 2.07 -5.48
C THR A 48 16.91 2.50 -4.18
N VAL A 49 15.63 2.80 -4.23
CA VAL A 49 14.83 3.17 -3.04
C VAL A 49 14.77 2.00 -2.06
N LEU A 50 15.04 2.28 -0.79
CA LEU A 50 14.75 1.37 0.33
C LEU A 50 13.46 1.81 1.00
N ILE A 51 12.50 0.90 1.09
CA ILE A 51 11.25 1.08 1.85
C ILE A 51 11.36 0.38 3.20
N SER A 52 10.96 1.07 4.24
CA SER A 52 10.92 0.56 5.61
C SER A 52 9.59 0.92 6.30
N ALA A 53 9.36 0.41 7.50
CA ALA A 53 8.13 0.64 8.27
C ALA A 53 8.05 2.07 8.85
N LYS A 54 8.23 3.09 8.02
CA LYS A 54 8.07 4.50 8.39
C LYS A 54 6.61 4.93 8.28
N LYS A 55 6.19 5.86 9.11
CA LYS A 55 4.84 6.45 9.11
C LYS A 55 4.66 7.55 8.07
N THR A 56 5.75 8.11 7.57
CA THR A 56 5.80 9.28 6.69
C THR A 56 6.58 8.96 5.43
N ASP A 57 6.63 9.93 4.51
CA ASP A 57 7.46 9.89 3.31
C ASP A 57 7.20 8.65 2.42
N ASN A 58 5.96 8.18 2.40
CA ASN A 58 5.56 6.96 1.67
C ASN A 58 6.45 5.74 2.00
N GLY A 59 6.93 5.65 3.26
CA GLY A 59 7.82 4.58 3.70
C GLY A 59 9.28 4.70 3.25
N PHE A 60 9.65 5.76 2.51
CA PHE A 60 11.02 5.99 2.04
C PHE A 60 12.00 6.06 3.22
N ASP A 61 13.06 5.29 3.15
CA ASP A 61 14.14 5.27 4.15
C ASP A 61 15.40 5.93 3.63
N SER A 62 15.96 5.43 2.55
CA SER A 62 17.21 5.87 1.96
C SER A 62 17.37 5.35 0.52
N MET A 63 18.44 5.78 -0.13
CA MET A 63 18.87 5.26 -1.43
C MET A 63 20.03 4.28 -1.24
N VAL A 64 19.90 3.05 -1.72
CA VAL A 64 20.84 1.97 -1.46
C VAL A 64 21.21 1.18 -2.71
N THR A 65 22.30 0.44 -2.64
CA THR A 65 22.63 -0.62 -3.60
C THR A 65 21.95 -1.91 -3.15
N PRO A 66 21.07 -2.51 -3.98
CA PRO A 66 20.40 -3.75 -3.61
C PRO A 66 21.39 -4.89 -3.38
N PRO A 67 21.34 -5.61 -2.25
CA PRO A 67 22.09 -6.85 -2.11
C PRO A 67 21.67 -7.89 -3.15
N GLU A 68 22.57 -8.75 -3.56
CA GLU A 68 22.35 -9.77 -4.60
C GLU A 68 21.11 -10.66 -4.31
N LYS A 69 20.88 -10.97 -3.04
CA LYS A 69 19.74 -11.82 -2.60
C LYS A 69 18.44 -11.04 -2.35
N SER A 70 18.45 -9.71 -2.50
CA SER A 70 17.23 -8.91 -2.33
C SER A 70 16.37 -8.92 -3.58
N THR A 71 15.06 -8.86 -3.38
CA THR A 71 14.12 -8.78 -4.48
C THR A 71 13.79 -7.32 -4.76
N ILE A 72 13.91 -6.90 -6.03
CA ILE A 72 13.50 -5.59 -6.50
C ILE A 72 12.05 -5.67 -6.94
N TYR A 73 11.22 -4.77 -6.41
CA TYR A 73 9.80 -4.64 -6.73
C TYR A 73 9.54 -3.31 -7.42
N SER A 74 8.41 -3.22 -8.11
CA SER A 74 7.86 -1.97 -8.63
C SER A 74 6.35 -2.10 -8.78
N ASN A 75 5.64 -0.96 -8.85
CA ASN A 75 4.20 -0.93 -9.05
C ASN A 75 3.46 -1.83 -8.03
N THR A 76 3.86 -1.78 -6.76
CA THR A 76 3.45 -2.73 -5.71
C THR A 76 3.03 -1.98 -4.45
N LEU A 77 2.14 -2.61 -3.68
CA LEU A 77 1.73 -2.16 -2.35
C LEU A 77 2.65 -2.70 -1.27
N THR A 78 2.87 -1.90 -0.24
CA THR A 78 3.51 -2.33 1.00
C THR A 78 2.60 -2.06 2.19
N VAL A 79 2.74 -2.86 3.24
CA VAL A 79 2.09 -2.68 4.54
C VAL A 79 3.13 -2.77 5.64
N ASN A 80 3.16 -1.82 6.54
CA ASN A 80 4.06 -1.82 7.68
C ASN A 80 3.66 -2.92 8.68
N ASN A 81 4.58 -3.83 9.00
CA ASN A 81 4.36 -4.93 9.94
C ASN A 81 4.43 -4.47 11.40
N ASN A 82 5.23 -3.47 11.66
CA ASN A 82 5.53 -2.92 12.97
C ASN A 82 5.82 -1.40 12.82
N GLY A 83 6.43 -0.86 13.80
CA GLY A 83 6.71 0.56 13.91
C GLY A 83 5.86 1.18 15.01
N ASP A 84 6.40 2.14 15.71
CA ASP A 84 5.74 2.85 16.79
C ASP A 84 4.50 3.60 16.28
N GLY A 85 3.32 2.97 16.43
CA GLY A 85 2.03 3.42 15.90
C GLY A 85 1.91 3.39 14.37
N GLY A 86 2.83 2.75 13.64
CA GLY A 86 2.84 2.69 12.18
C GLY A 86 2.35 1.37 11.59
N ALA A 87 2.16 0.32 12.40
CA ALA A 87 1.65 -0.96 11.92
C ALA A 87 0.31 -0.82 11.19
N GLY A 88 0.18 -1.49 10.05
CA GLY A 88 -1.00 -1.43 9.20
C GLY A 88 -1.09 -0.22 8.27
N ILE A 89 -0.13 0.69 8.28
CA ILE A 89 -0.06 1.73 7.25
C ILE A 89 0.36 1.07 5.93
N ALA A 90 -0.38 1.32 4.88
CA ALA A 90 -0.11 0.81 3.55
C ALA A 90 0.23 1.95 2.59
N TYR A 91 1.16 1.66 1.67
CA TYR A 91 1.62 2.59 0.64
C TYR A 91 1.67 1.94 -0.72
N TYR A 92 1.45 2.72 -1.77
CA TYR A 92 1.68 2.31 -3.15
C TYR A 92 2.99 2.91 -3.68
N HIS A 93 3.80 2.07 -4.35
CA HIS A 93 5.11 2.46 -4.90
C HIS A 93 5.14 2.21 -6.42
N PRO A 94 5.06 3.25 -7.26
CA PRO A 94 5.14 3.11 -8.72
C PRO A 94 6.56 2.80 -9.21
N TYR A 95 7.59 3.18 -8.46
CA TYR A 95 9.00 3.10 -8.81
C TYR A 95 9.64 1.77 -8.35
N LYS A 96 10.88 1.51 -8.79
CA LYS A 96 11.69 0.37 -8.34
C LYS A 96 12.17 0.58 -6.91
N PHE A 97 12.04 -0.44 -6.07
CA PHE A 97 12.46 -0.41 -4.66
C PHE A 97 12.79 -1.80 -4.13
N ILE A 98 13.52 -1.84 -3.02
CA ILE A 98 13.64 -3.00 -2.15
C ILE A 98 13.01 -2.66 -0.79
N ALA A 99 12.59 -3.67 -0.03
CA ALA A 99 11.90 -3.46 1.24
C ALA A 99 12.58 -4.21 2.38
N THR A 100 12.61 -3.56 3.56
CA THR A 100 13.09 -4.20 4.80
C THR A 100 12.11 -5.29 5.24
N GLN A 101 12.57 -6.18 6.10
CA GLN A 101 11.74 -7.25 6.68
C GLN A 101 10.63 -6.75 7.63
N ASP A 102 10.61 -5.45 7.94
CA ASP A 102 9.57 -4.79 8.73
C ASP A 102 8.37 -4.34 7.90
N VAL A 103 8.40 -4.67 6.61
CA VAL A 103 7.36 -4.36 5.62
C VAL A 103 6.94 -5.65 4.92
N THR A 104 5.65 -5.80 4.67
CA THR A 104 5.10 -6.86 3.81
C THR A 104 4.58 -6.24 2.52
N LEU A 105 4.96 -6.84 1.40
CA LEU A 105 4.45 -6.51 0.07
C LEU A 105 3.16 -7.28 -0.19
N LEU A 106 2.20 -6.63 -0.83
CA LEU A 106 0.97 -7.25 -1.30
C LEU A 106 1.06 -7.42 -2.82
N ILE A 107 1.40 -8.63 -3.26
CA ILE A 107 1.52 -8.96 -4.69
C ILE A 107 0.14 -9.33 -5.22
N PRO A 108 -0.41 -8.58 -6.19
CA PRO A 108 -1.73 -8.90 -6.73
C PRO A 108 -1.77 -10.28 -7.39
N LYS A 109 -2.83 -11.05 -7.16
CA LYS A 109 -3.07 -12.34 -7.79
C LYS A 109 -3.54 -12.22 -9.25
N PHE A 110 -3.95 -11.01 -9.64
CA PHE A 110 -4.42 -10.67 -11.00
C PHE A 110 -4.04 -9.23 -11.33
N LYS A 111 -4.27 -8.82 -12.57
CA LYS A 111 -3.92 -7.46 -13.01
C LYS A 111 -4.81 -6.42 -12.32
N LEU A 112 -4.20 -5.53 -11.54
CA LEU A 112 -4.83 -4.37 -10.94
C LEU A 112 -4.22 -3.08 -11.49
N SER A 113 -5.05 -2.07 -11.70
CA SER A 113 -4.58 -0.74 -12.07
C SER A 113 -3.84 -0.06 -10.91
N LYS A 114 -3.05 0.96 -11.21
CA LYS A 114 -2.44 1.81 -10.18
C LYS A 114 -3.49 2.47 -9.27
N TYR A 115 -4.59 2.90 -9.83
CA TYR A 115 -5.68 3.55 -9.09
C TYR A 115 -6.35 2.59 -8.09
N SER A 116 -6.66 1.37 -8.52
CA SER A 116 -7.18 0.33 -7.62
C SER A 116 -6.21 0.03 -6.47
N LYS A 117 -4.90 -0.04 -6.75
CA LYS A 117 -3.88 -0.25 -5.71
C LYS A 117 -3.81 0.91 -4.73
N ILE A 118 -3.90 2.15 -5.21
CA ILE A 118 -3.93 3.35 -4.34
C ILE A 118 -5.17 3.32 -3.46
N PHE A 119 -6.35 3.03 -4.02
CA PHE A 119 -7.58 2.89 -3.22
C PHE A 119 -7.41 1.84 -2.12
N ILE A 120 -6.88 0.66 -2.44
CA ILE A 120 -6.60 -0.41 -1.47
C ILE A 120 -5.63 0.06 -0.37
N SER A 121 -4.57 0.78 -0.72
CA SER A 121 -3.63 1.30 0.30
C SER A 121 -4.30 2.26 1.27
N LEU A 122 -5.17 3.13 0.78
CA LEU A 122 -5.95 4.04 1.60
C LEU A 122 -6.98 3.29 2.45
N ALA A 123 -7.67 2.29 1.89
CA ALA A 123 -8.64 1.47 2.61
C ALA A 123 -7.99 0.68 3.77
N ILE A 124 -6.81 0.08 3.55
CA ILE A 124 -6.05 -0.59 4.61
C ILE A 124 -5.66 0.41 5.69
N SER A 125 -5.06 1.53 5.29
CA SER A 125 -4.54 2.54 6.23
C SER A 125 -5.64 3.19 7.06
N SER A 126 -6.80 3.50 6.47
CA SER A 126 -7.93 4.14 7.16
C SER A 126 -8.63 3.21 8.15
N GLN A 127 -8.66 1.91 7.87
CA GLN A 127 -9.33 0.91 8.70
C GLN A 127 -8.44 0.31 9.79
N ARG A 128 -7.13 0.57 9.77
CA ARG A 128 -6.13 -0.03 10.67
C ARG A 128 -6.41 0.16 12.16
N THR A 129 -7.01 1.26 12.56
CA THR A 129 -7.31 1.58 13.96
C THR A 129 -8.30 0.61 14.59
N GLY A 130 -9.24 0.09 13.80
CA GLY A 130 -10.20 -0.93 14.26
C GLY A 130 -9.64 -2.35 14.29
N MET A 131 -8.42 -2.56 13.80
CA MET A 131 -7.85 -3.90 13.61
C MET A 131 -6.94 -4.36 14.77
N GLY A 132 -6.77 -3.54 15.82
CA GLY A 132 -6.03 -3.90 17.02
C GLY A 132 -4.52 -4.12 16.81
N PHE A 133 -3.92 -3.46 15.81
CA PHE A 133 -2.48 -3.51 15.59
C PHE A 133 -1.76 -2.60 16.57
N GLY A 134 -0.79 -3.14 17.32
CA GLY A 134 -0.02 -2.38 18.29
C GLY A 134 1.14 -3.16 18.86
N PHE A 135 1.72 -2.64 19.93
CA PHE A 135 2.83 -3.27 20.65
C PHE A 135 2.40 -4.68 21.10
N GLY A 136 3.15 -5.70 20.72
CA GLY A 136 2.80 -7.12 20.97
C GLY A 136 1.91 -7.78 19.92
N ASN A 137 1.31 -7.03 19.01
CA ASN A 137 0.38 -7.52 17.99
C ASN A 137 0.86 -7.20 16.58
N LYS A 138 2.11 -7.62 16.25
CA LYS A 138 2.74 -7.36 14.95
C LYS A 138 1.98 -8.01 13.81
N LEU A 139 1.88 -7.30 12.70
CA LEU A 139 1.45 -7.87 11.44
C LEU A 139 2.53 -8.82 10.89
N ASN A 140 2.08 -9.90 10.28
CA ASN A 140 2.90 -10.78 9.46
C ASN A 140 2.12 -11.23 8.23
N SER A 141 2.78 -11.89 7.29
CA SER A 141 2.16 -12.32 6.03
C SER A 141 0.90 -13.16 6.26
N SER A 142 0.93 -14.09 7.20
CA SER A 142 -0.20 -14.98 7.54
C SER A 142 -1.40 -14.22 8.14
N ARG A 143 -1.15 -13.18 8.91
CA ARG A 143 -2.21 -12.32 9.47
C ARG A 143 -2.79 -11.41 8.40
N LEU A 144 -1.93 -10.84 7.55
CA LEU A 144 -2.38 -10.02 6.40
C LEU A 144 -3.23 -10.82 5.44
N GLU A 145 -2.87 -12.07 5.17
CA GLU A 145 -3.65 -12.94 4.29
C GLU A 145 -5.09 -13.14 4.79
N ARG A 146 -5.27 -13.28 6.09
CA ARG A 146 -6.58 -13.47 6.74
C ARG A 146 -7.30 -12.17 7.09
N LEU A 147 -6.63 -11.03 6.96
CA LEU A 147 -7.19 -9.74 7.27
C LEU A 147 -8.27 -9.38 6.26
N SER A 148 -9.46 -9.02 6.75
CA SER A 148 -10.53 -8.47 5.94
C SER A 148 -10.57 -6.96 6.07
N ILE A 149 -10.75 -6.28 4.96
CA ILE A 149 -11.01 -4.84 4.88
C ILE A 149 -12.34 -4.60 4.18
N MET A 150 -13.03 -3.54 4.56
CA MET A 150 -14.24 -3.12 3.87
C MET A 150 -13.87 -2.53 2.52
N LEU A 151 -14.45 -3.07 1.45
CA LEU A 151 -14.28 -2.59 0.08
C LEU A 151 -15.63 -2.37 -0.60
N PRO A 152 -15.72 -1.42 -1.55
CA PRO A 152 -16.90 -1.27 -2.38
C PRO A 152 -17.09 -2.51 -3.25
N VAL A 153 -18.34 -2.98 -3.34
CA VAL A 153 -18.70 -4.19 -4.09
C VAL A 153 -19.82 -3.94 -5.07
N LYS A 154 -19.87 -4.77 -6.13
CA LYS A 154 -20.96 -4.84 -7.07
C LYS A 154 -22.14 -5.64 -6.49
N LEU A 155 -23.25 -5.73 -7.22
CA LEU A 155 -24.43 -6.50 -6.82
C LEU A 155 -24.13 -8.00 -6.63
N ASP A 156 -23.18 -8.56 -7.40
CA ASP A 156 -22.71 -9.94 -7.28
C ASP A 156 -21.71 -10.13 -6.12
N LYS A 157 -21.48 -9.11 -5.31
CA LYS A 157 -20.55 -9.06 -4.17
C LYS A 157 -19.07 -9.11 -4.54
N SER A 158 -18.72 -9.07 -5.81
CA SER A 158 -17.31 -8.91 -6.23
C SER A 158 -16.81 -7.47 -5.97
N PRO A 159 -15.49 -7.26 -5.75
CA PRO A 159 -14.93 -5.92 -5.59
C PRO A 159 -15.26 -5.02 -6.79
N ASN A 160 -15.71 -3.81 -6.51
CA ASN A 160 -16.06 -2.82 -7.54
C ASN A 160 -14.81 -2.00 -7.94
N TRP A 161 -13.98 -2.60 -8.78
CA TRP A 161 -12.72 -1.99 -9.24
C TRP A 161 -12.94 -0.68 -9.99
N GLU A 162 -13.99 -0.60 -10.79
CA GLU A 162 -14.36 0.60 -11.55
C GLU A 162 -14.66 1.78 -10.62
N PHE A 163 -15.47 1.55 -9.60
CA PHE A 163 -15.74 2.57 -8.58
C PHE A 163 -14.46 3.04 -7.86
N MET A 164 -13.56 2.09 -7.49
CA MET A 164 -12.30 2.44 -6.84
C MET A 164 -11.41 3.31 -7.73
N GLU A 165 -11.34 3.00 -9.02
CA GLU A 165 -10.59 3.79 -10.00
C GLU A 165 -11.17 5.17 -10.18
N ASP A 166 -12.49 5.27 -10.36
CA ASP A 166 -13.19 6.55 -10.56
C ASP A 166 -13.06 7.45 -9.34
N TYR A 167 -13.13 6.85 -8.14
CA TYR A 167 -12.90 7.59 -6.90
C TYR A 167 -11.51 8.22 -6.87
N ILE A 168 -10.46 7.45 -7.13
CA ILE A 168 -9.08 7.95 -7.12
C ILE A 168 -8.85 8.98 -8.24
N LYS A 169 -9.37 8.74 -9.44
CA LYS A 169 -9.28 9.68 -10.56
C LYS A 169 -10.00 11.01 -10.28
N SER A 170 -11.03 10.99 -9.44
CA SER A 170 -11.79 12.19 -9.08
C SER A 170 -11.13 13.05 -7.99
N ILE A 171 -10.09 12.57 -7.33
CA ILE A 171 -9.34 13.34 -6.33
C ILE A 171 -8.45 14.37 -7.03
N SER A 172 -8.37 15.58 -6.46
CA SER A 172 -7.50 16.64 -6.94
C SER A 172 -6.07 16.16 -7.12
N ASN A 173 -5.44 16.58 -8.19
CA ASN A 173 -4.07 16.21 -8.54
C ASN A 173 -3.85 14.71 -8.88
N SER A 174 -4.91 13.93 -9.07
CA SER A 174 -4.81 12.51 -9.43
C SER A 174 -4.09 12.27 -10.77
N TYR A 175 -4.03 13.27 -11.64
CA TYR A 175 -3.28 13.20 -12.90
C TYR A 175 -1.76 13.13 -12.71
N LEU A 176 -1.25 13.44 -11.52
CA LEU A 176 0.18 13.34 -11.16
C LEU A 176 0.62 11.93 -10.75
N ILE A 177 -0.30 11.00 -10.63
CA ILE A 177 -0.07 9.64 -10.14
C ILE A 177 0.31 8.69 -11.29
#